data_b682669fc4d293fa2be04473cc78afa0
#
_entry.id   b682669fc4d293fa2be04473cc78afa0
#
_cell.length_a   1.000
_cell.length_b   1.000
_cell.length_c   1.000
_cell.angle_alpha   90.00
_cell.angle_beta   90.00
_cell.angle_gamma   90.00
#
_symmetry.space_group_name_H-M   'P 1'
#
loop_
_entity.id
_entity.type
_entity.pdbx_description
1 polymer ?
#
loop_
_entity_poly.entity_id
_entity_poly.type
_entity_poly.pdbx_seq_one_letter_code
_entity_poly.pdbx_strand_id
1 'polypeptide(L)'
;MPIVVFVLAVAVFAQGTSEFMVSGLLAPIARDLGVSLGAAGLLTSLFAAGMVVGAPVMAVAAGRLPVRHAVTGFLVLFCAAHVVGAVTTGFALLLVTRVIAAAANAGFLAITLAALPGLVGAASVGRATSVVVSGVTVACIAGVPAGTLLGQAWGWRSTFWAVAVVSAVVLVPVWVLLGRDVRGERQASSLRREGAALWRRPVLVPVVAGILVNAATFAGFTYLGTIIAGVSGSDRAVPLALALFGVGSFAGVTLTGRYSDRYRRRIVTAGTVVLTGIWLLAAATAHTTLGVLVMSAVTGAVAFGVGSTLIATIVQTAAPTAPRLAGAAATTAFNLGAVLGPVAAGLAVDRLDHAQAAWWCAAACTAAAIIVVPAVERRRPTAKPTHAEMR
;
A
#
# COMPACT_ATOMS: atom_id res chain seq x y z
N MET A 1 -24.57 3.73 11.27
CA MET A 1 -23.90 3.39 10.01
C MET A 1 -24.68 2.33 9.27
N PRO A 2 -25.01 2.48 7.96
CA PRO A 2 -25.64 1.42 7.18
C PRO A 2 -24.76 0.18 7.10
N ILE A 3 -25.38 -1.01 7.09
CA ILE A 3 -24.66 -2.29 7.05
C ILE A 3 -23.78 -2.44 5.80
N VAL A 4 -24.16 -1.81 4.69
CA VAL A 4 -23.38 -1.80 3.45
C VAL A 4 -21.94 -1.30 3.64
N VAL A 5 -21.70 -0.34 4.55
CA VAL A 5 -20.36 0.20 4.84
C VAL A 5 -19.45 -0.87 5.45
N PHE A 6 -19.99 -1.71 6.34
CA PHE A 6 -19.23 -2.83 6.92
C PHE A 6 -18.98 -3.93 5.90
N VAL A 7 -19.96 -4.21 5.02
CA VAL A 7 -19.79 -5.17 3.92
C VAL A 7 -18.68 -4.71 2.97
N LEU A 8 -18.65 -3.42 2.64
CA LEU A 8 -17.56 -2.83 1.82
C LEU A 8 -16.20 -2.91 2.56
N ALA A 9 -16.17 -2.73 3.88
CA ALA A 9 -14.95 -2.90 4.68
C ALA A 9 -14.43 -4.35 4.64
N VAL A 10 -15.31 -5.35 4.67
CA VAL A 10 -14.91 -6.78 4.51
C VAL A 10 -14.36 -7.04 3.11
N ALA A 11 -14.93 -6.45 2.07
CA ALA A 11 -14.37 -6.53 0.72
C ALA A 11 -12.96 -5.92 0.67
N VAL A 12 -12.76 -4.74 1.28
CA VAL A 12 -11.45 -4.07 1.37
C VAL A 12 -10.47 -4.89 2.22
N PHE A 13 -10.94 -5.57 3.26
CA PHE A 13 -10.12 -6.52 4.02
C PHE A 13 -9.61 -7.68 3.14
N ALA A 14 -10.46 -8.30 2.33
CA ALA A 14 -10.04 -9.36 1.41
C ALA A 14 -9.02 -8.85 0.38
N GLN A 15 -9.26 -7.65 -0.16
CA GLN A 15 -8.38 -7.01 -1.12
C GLN A 15 -7.02 -6.64 -0.51
N GLY A 16 -7.01 -6.06 0.69
CA GLY A 16 -5.78 -5.75 1.43
C GLY A 16 -5.02 -7.02 1.84
N THR A 17 -5.73 -8.09 2.24
CA THR A 17 -5.09 -9.38 2.50
C THR A 17 -4.37 -9.89 1.26
N SER A 18 -5.01 -9.85 0.08
CA SER A 18 -4.39 -10.21 -1.17
C SER A 18 -3.16 -9.37 -1.51
N GLU A 19 -3.21 -8.07 -1.27
CA GLU A 19 -2.12 -7.14 -1.55
C GLU A 19 -0.85 -7.53 -0.80
N PHE A 20 -0.98 -7.82 0.49
CA PHE A 20 0.16 -8.02 1.40
C PHE A 20 0.52 -9.49 1.70
N MET A 21 -0.35 -10.47 1.38
CA MET A 21 -0.14 -11.89 1.74
C MET A 21 1.10 -12.50 1.10
N VAL A 22 1.55 -11.97 -0.04
CA VAL A 22 2.69 -12.53 -0.79
C VAL A 22 3.97 -12.54 0.05
N SER A 23 4.18 -11.56 0.94
CA SER A 23 5.37 -11.52 1.80
C SER A 23 5.47 -12.71 2.76
N GLY A 24 4.35 -13.31 3.14
CA GLY A 24 4.32 -14.56 3.93
C GLY A 24 4.42 -15.83 3.09
N LEU A 25 4.21 -15.74 1.78
CA LEU A 25 4.12 -16.87 0.86
C LEU A 25 5.25 -16.88 -0.19
N LEU A 26 6.16 -15.91 -0.13
CA LEU A 26 7.16 -15.67 -1.16
C LEU A 26 8.04 -16.89 -1.41
N ALA A 27 8.63 -17.45 -0.35
CA ALA A 27 9.52 -18.62 -0.46
C ALA A 27 8.78 -19.90 -0.88
N PRO A 28 7.59 -20.23 -0.35
CA PRO A 28 6.77 -21.33 -0.86
C PRO A 28 6.41 -21.20 -2.34
N ILE A 29 6.02 -20.00 -2.81
CA ILE A 29 5.70 -19.77 -4.22
C ILE A 29 6.94 -19.92 -5.09
N ALA A 30 8.08 -19.33 -4.70
CA ALA A 30 9.33 -19.43 -5.43
C ALA A 30 9.78 -20.89 -5.62
N ARG A 31 9.71 -21.68 -4.56
CA ARG A 31 10.06 -23.12 -4.59
C ARG A 31 9.11 -23.95 -5.47
N ASP A 32 7.80 -23.74 -5.35
CA ASP A 32 6.80 -24.52 -6.07
C ASP A 32 6.80 -24.22 -7.58
N LEU A 33 7.06 -22.95 -7.96
CA LEU A 33 7.08 -22.52 -9.36
C LEU A 33 8.49 -22.49 -9.99
N GLY A 34 9.54 -22.89 -9.24
CA GLY A 34 10.90 -23.00 -9.74
C GLY A 34 11.52 -21.66 -10.14
N VAL A 35 11.22 -20.56 -9.44
CA VAL A 35 11.74 -19.22 -9.73
C VAL A 35 12.61 -18.70 -8.59
N SER A 36 13.44 -17.69 -8.86
CA SER A 36 14.24 -17.04 -7.81
C SER A 36 13.35 -16.25 -6.83
N LEU A 37 13.88 -15.98 -5.63
CA LEU A 37 13.19 -15.13 -4.64
C LEU A 37 12.95 -13.72 -5.19
N GLY A 38 13.91 -13.17 -5.93
CA GLY A 38 13.76 -11.87 -6.58
C GLY A 38 12.65 -11.87 -7.63
N ALA A 39 12.57 -12.91 -8.46
CA ALA A 39 11.48 -13.09 -9.40
C ALA A 39 10.13 -13.19 -8.69
N ALA A 40 10.02 -13.97 -7.62
CA ALA A 40 8.80 -14.07 -6.82
C ALA A 40 8.38 -12.70 -6.23
N GLY A 41 9.33 -11.82 -5.86
CA GLY A 41 9.07 -10.44 -5.42
C GLY A 41 8.31 -9.60 -6.44
N LEU A 42 8.39 -9.92 -7.74
CA LEU A 42 7.60 -9.27 -8.79
C LEU A 42 6.08 -9.42 -8.58
N LEU A 43 5.62 -10.43 -7.84
CA LEU A 43 4.20 -10.58 -7.49
C LEU A 43 3.68 -9.37 -6.69
N THR A 44 4.50 -8.79 -5.82
CA THR A 44 4.17 -7.56 -5.07
C THR A 44 4.31 -6.34 -5.97
N SER A 45 5.41 -6.24 -6.72
CA SER A 45 5.66 -5.10 -7.60
C SER A 45 4.61 -4.95 -8.70
N LEU A 46 4.22 -6.04 -9.35
CA LEU A 46 3.22 -6.01 -10.42
C LEU A 46 1.80 -5.78 -9.88
N PHE A 47 1.51 -6.20 -8.63
CA PHE A 47 0.29 -5.79 -7.97
C PHE A 47 0.25 -4.26 -7.81
N ALA A 48 1.30 -3.66 -7.28
CA ALA A 48 1.39 -2.20 -7.14
C ALA A 48 1.34 -1.47 -8.49
N ALA A 49 1.99 -2.00 -9.53
CA ALA A 49 1.89 -1.46 -10.89
C ALA A 49 0.45 -1.53 -11.42
N GLY A 50 -0.24 -2.64 -11.17
CA GLY A 50 -1.65 -2.79 -11.49
C GLY A 50 -2.54 -1.77 -10.78
N MET A 51 -2.21 -1.39 -9.54
CA MET A 51 -2.89 -0.31 -8.81
C MET A 51 -2.69 1.06 -9.48
N VAL A 52 -1.45 1.37 -9.90
CA VAL A 52 -1.12 2.66 -10.57
C VAL A 52 -1.90 2.82 -11.86
N VAL A 53 -1.88 1.79 -12.71
CA VAL A 53 -2.55 1.82 -14.02
C VAL A 53 -4.05 1.58 -13.89
N GLY A 54 -4.45 0.73 -12.95
CA GLY A 54 -5.82 0.31 -12.75
C GLY A 54 -6.75 1.46 -12.34
N ALA A 55 -6.32 2.35 -11.45
CA ALA A 55 -7.17 3.43 -10.97
C ALA A 55 -7.72 4.32 -12.10
N PRO A 56 -6.92 4.89 -13.01
CA PRO A 56 -7.44 5.69 -14.12
C PRO A 56 -8.20 4.85 -15.15
N VAL A 57 -7.71 3.65 -15.50
CA VAL A 57 -8.35 2.78 -16.50
C VAL A 57 -9.73 2.33 -16.02
N MET A 58 -9.84 1.89 -14.78
CA MET A 58 -11.11 1.42 -14.21
C MET A 58 -12.09 2.56 -13.94
N ALA A 59 -11.61 3.76 -13.59
CA ALA A 59 -12.44 4.95 -13.48
C ALA A 59 -13.10 5.31 -14.81
N VAL A 60 -12.36 5.22 -15.93
CA VAL A 60 -12.90 5.43 -17.28
C VAL A 60 -13.85 4.30 -17.67
N ALA A 61 -13.48 3.06 -17.47
CA ALA A 61 -14.30 1.89 -17.82
C ALA A 61 -15.64 1.88 -17.07
N ALA A 62 -15.63 2.24 -15.79
CA ALA A 62 -16.81 2.27 -14.94
C ALA A 62 -17.62 3.58 -15.03
N GLY A 63 -17.08 4.63 -15.64
CA GLY A 63 -17.68 5.98 -15.64
C GLY A 63 -19.08 6.09 -16.27
N ARG A 64 -19.52 5.05 -16.99
CA ARG A 64 -20.85 4.94 -17.58
C ARG A 64 -21.78 3.96 -16.87
N LEU A 65 -21.23 3.16 -15.95
CA LEU A 65 -21.97 2.13 -15.23
C LEU A 65 -22.60 2.68 -13.94
N PRO A 66 -23.79 2.19 -13.54
CA PRO A 66 -24.28 2.42 -12.19
C PRO A 66 -23.28 1.88 -11.16
N VAL A 67 -23.13 2.60 -10.03
CA VAL A 67 -22.17 2.25 -8.96
C VAL A 67 -22.25 0.78 -8.54
N ARG A 68 -23.47 0.25 -8.38
CA ARG A 68 -23.74 -1.15 -8.06
C ARG A 68 -23.05 -2.11 -9.04
N HIS A 69 -23.21 -1.89 -10.35
CA HIS A 69 -22.63 -2.77 -11.38
C HIS A 69 -21.11 -2.65 -11.43
N ALA A 70 -20.57 -1.43 -11.28
CA ALA A 70 -19.14 -1.19 -11.30
C ALA A 70 -18.45 -1.85 -10.10
N VAL A 71 -18.94 -1.61 -8.87
CA VAL A 71 -18.38 -2.19 -7.64
C VAL A 71 -18.45 -3.72 -7.65
N THR A 72 -19.63 -4.27 -8.05
CA THR A 72 -19.80 -5.73 -8.14
C THR A 72 -18.92 -6.32 -9.25
N GLY A 73 -18.85 -5.68 -10.42
CA GLY A 73 -18.03 -6.13 -11.55
C GLY A 73 -16.54 -6.20 -11.17
N PHE A 74 -16.02 -5.21 -10.45
CA PHE A 74 -14.65 -5.23 -9.96
C PHE A 74 -14.42 -6.34 -8.93
N LEU A 75 -15.38 -6.57 -8.04
CA LEU A 75 -15.27 -7.65 -7.05
C LEU A 75 -15.31 -9.03 -7.73
N VAL A 76 -16.13 -9.22 -8.78
CA VAL A 76 -16.15 -10.44 -9.61
C VAL A 76 -14.81 -10.64 -10.29
N LEU A 77 -14.27 -9.59 -10.92
CA LEU A 77 -12.97 -9.65 -11.61
C LEU A 77 -11.83 -9.99 -10.63
N PHE A 78 -11.86 -9.37 -9.44
CA PHE A 78 -10.91 -9.66 -8.37
C PHE A 78 -11.00 -11.12 -7.91
N CYS A 79 -12.21 -11.63 -7.67
CA CYS A 79 -12.46 -13.02 -7.30
C CYS A 79 -11.97 -13.99 -8.39
N ALA A 80 -12.32 -13.73 -9.66
CA ALA A 80 -11.91 -14.56 -10.79
C ALA A 80 -10.37 -14.61 -10.92
N ALA A 81 -9.68 -13.46 -10.77
CA ALA A 81 -8.23 -13.42 -10.80
C ALA A 81 -7.60 -14.27 -9.68
N HIS A 82 -8.22 -14.33 -8.49
CA HIS A 82 -7.75 -15.19 -7.39
C HIS A 82 -8.01 -16.68 -7.65
N VAL A 83 -9.16 -17.03 -8.23
CA VAL A 83 -9.44 -18.40 -8.66
C VAL A 83 -8.41 -18.88 -9.69
N VAL A 84 -8.16 -18.07 -10.74
CA VAL A 84 -7.15 -18.38 -11.75
C VAL A 84 -5.76 -18.47 -11.11
N GLY A 85 -5.40 -17.54 -10.21
CA GLY A 85 -4.14 -17.56 -9.47
C GLY A 85 -3.96 -18.81 -8.59
N ALA A 86 -5.05 -19.32 -8.00
CA ALA A 86 -5.03 -20.53 -7.17
C ALA A 86 -4.83 -21.81 -7.96
N VAL A 87 -5.33 -21.87 -9.21
CA VAL A 87 -5.24 -23.09 -10.05
C VAL A 87 -4.05 -23.09 -10.99
N THR A 88 -3.40 -21.93 -11.20
CA THR A 88 -2.30 -21.84 -12.17
C THR A 88 -1.06 -22.60 -11.72
N THR A 89 -0.38 -23.20 -12.69
CA THR A 89 0.95 -23.84 -12.51
C THR A 89 2.09 -23.00 -13.10
N GLY A 90 1.74 -21.90 -13.83
CA GLY A 90 2.72 -21.06 -14.51
C GLY A 90 2.92 -19.73 -13.79
N PHE A 91 4.19 -19.36 -13.54
CA PHE A 91 4.54 -18.10 -12.88
C PHE A 91 4.07 -16.86 -13.67
N ALA A 92 4.21 -16.87 -15.00
CA ALA A 92 3.78 -15.75 -15.85
C ALA A 92 2.27 -15.50 -15.73
N LEU A 93 1.45 -16.55 -15.73
CA LEU A 93 0.00 -16.38 -15.55
C LEU A 93 -0.34 -15.87 -14.14
N LEU A 94 0.39 -16.34 -13.12
CA LEU A 94 0.24 -15.82 -11.76
C LEU A 94 0.53 -14.33 -11.71
N LEU A 95 1.59 -13.83 -12.36
CA LEU A 95 1.89 -12.40 -12.47
C LEU A 95 0.74 -11.61 -13.14
N VAL A 96 0.19 -12.13 -14.23
CA VAL A 96 -0.95 -11.51 -14.92
C VAL A 96 -2.16 -11.40 -13.98
N THR A 97 -2.46 -12.46 -13.22
CA THR A 97 -3.58 -12.42 -12.27
C THR A 97 -3.37 -11.37 -11.18
N ARG A 98 -2.12 -11.11 -10.75
CA ARG A 98 -1.80 -10.06 -9.78
C ARG A 98 -2.10 -8.66 -10.33
N VAL A 99 -1.74 -8.40 -11.59
CA VAL A 99 -2.04 -7.12 -12.25
C VAL A 99 -3.56 -6.90 -12.38
N ILE A 100 -4.29 -7.94 -12.82
CA ILE A 100 -5.76 -7.87 -12.97
C ILE A 100 -6.43 -7.66 -11.62
N ALA A 101 -6.03 -8.43 -10.59
CA ALA A 101 -6.57 -8.28 -9.24
C ALA A 101 -6.33 -6.86 -8.68
N ALA A 102 -5.13 -6.33 -8.89
CA ALA A 102 -4.78 -4.98 -8.46
C ALA A 102 -5.59 -3.90 -9.18
N ALA A 103 -5.75 -4.00 -10.49
CA ALA A 103 -6.57 -3.07 -11.25
C ALA A 103 -8.04 -3.10 -10.78
N ALA A 104 -8.58 -4.29 -10.53
CA ALA A 104 -9.92 -4.46 -9.98
C ALA A 104 -10.04 -3.86 -8.57
N ASN A 105 -9.04 -4.06 -7.69
CA ASN A 105 -8.96 -3.46 -6.35
C ASN A 105 -8.97 -1.93 -6.43
N ALA A 106 -8.12 -1.34 -7.28
CA ALA A 106 -8.06 0.10 -7.47
C ALA A 106 -9.40 0.70 -7.92
N GLY A 107 -10.07 0.05 -8.89
CA GLY A 107 -11.39 0.45 -9.36
C GLY A 107 -12.47 0.31 -8.28
N PHE A 108 -12.48 -0.80 -7.56
CA PHE A 108 -13.40 -1.05 -6.45
C PHE A 108 -13.29 0.05 -5.38
N LEU A 109 -12.07 0.32 -4.91
CA LEU A 109 -11.83 1.29 -3.85
C LEU A 109 -12.20 2.71 -4.29
N ALA A 110 -11.80 3.11 -5.49
CA ALA A 110 -12.09 4.45 -6.01
C ALA A 110 -13.60 4.71 -6.11
N ILE A 111 -14.37 3.77 -6.69
CA ILE A 111 -15.82 3.93 -6.84
C ILE A 111 -16.54 3.80 -5.50
N THR A 112 -16.10 2.88 -4.63
CA THR A 112 -16.65 2.74 -3.29
C THR A 112 -16.54 4.06 -2.51
N LEU A 113 -15.35 4.67 -2.46
CA LEU A 113 -15.13 5.93 -1.75
C LEU A 113 -15.95 7.08 -2.36
N ALA A 114 -16.03 7.16 -3.70
CA ALA A 114 -16.83 8.16 -4.40
C ALA A 114 -18.35 8.00 -4.17
N ALA A 115 -18.82 6.81 -3.85
CA ALA A 115 -20.22 6.52 -3.58
C ALA A 115 -20.65 6.76 -2.12
N LEU A 116 -19.70 6.85 -1.18
CA LEU A 116 -20.02 7.01 0.25
C LEU A 116 -20.93 8.18 0.58
N PRO A 117 -20.77 9.40 -0.01
CA PRO A 117 -21.67 10.51 0.28
C PRO A 117 -23.14 10.19 0.01
N GLY A 118 -23.42 9.45 -1.06
CA GLY A 118 -24.76 9.00 -1.42
C GLY A 118 -25.31 7.87 -0.54
N LEU A 119 -24.43 7.13 0.15
CA LEU A 119 -24.82 6.02 1.00
C LEU A 119 -25.08 6.43 2.48
N VAL A 120 -24.36 7.44 2.99
CA VAL A 120 -24.39 7.76 4.43
C VAL A 120 -24.75 9.22 4.74
N GLY A 121 -24.86 10.07 3.73
CA GLY A 121 -25.01 11.52 3.89
C GLY A 121 -23.72 12.24 4.28
N ALA A 122 -23.64 13.53 3.95
CA ALA A 122 -22.40 14.34 4.02
C ALA A 122 -21.75 14.37 5.42
N ALA A 123 -22.55 14.44 6.49
CA ALA A 123 -22.04 14.50 7.87
C ALA A 123 -21.34 13.21 8.34
N SER A 124 -21.58 12.08 7.69
CA SER A 124 -21.07 10.76 8.10
C SER A 124 -20.00 10.20 7.17
N VAL A 125 -19.65 10.90 6.08
CA VAL A 125 -18.70 10.43 5.05
C VAL A 125 -17.33 10.11 5.65
N GLY A 126 -16.77 10.99 6.48
CA GLY A 126 -15.46 10.78 7.10
C GLY A 126 -15.42 9.49 7.94
N ARG A 127 -16.47 9.24 8.74
CA ARG A 127 -16.59 8.03 9.56
C ARG A 127 -16.76 6.77 8.69
N ALA A 128 -17.56 6.85 7.63
CA ALA A 128 -17.75 5.73 6.70
C ALA A 128 -16.44 5.40 5.95
N THR A 129 -15.71 6.42 5.48
CA THR A 129 -14.39 6.25 4.86
C THR A 129 -13.42 5.56 5.82
N SER A 130 -13.36 5.99 7.08
CA SER A 130 -12.51 5.35 8.09
C SER A 130 -12.87 3.88 8.29
N VAL A 131 -14.16 3.53 8.35
CA VAL A 131 -14.59 2.13 8.48
C VAL A 131 -14.21 1.31 7.25
N VAL A 132 -14.44 1.81 6.02
CA VAL A 132 -14.07 1.09 4.80
C VAL A 132 -12.55 0.88 4.71
N VAL A 133 -11.77 1.94 4.94
CA VAL A 133 -10.30 1.88 4.83
C VAL A 133 -9.67 1.06 5.97
N SER A 134 -10.32 0.98 7.14
CA SER A 134 -9.83 0.11 8.24
C SER A 134 -9.73 -1.36 7.85
N GLY A 135 -10.46 -1.79 6.80
CA GLY A 135 -10.31 -3.12 6.21
C GLY A 135 -8.86 -3.43 5.83
N VAL A 136 -8.12 -2.47 5.26
CA VAL A 136 -6.69 -2.63 4.93
C VAL A 136 -5.85 -2.83 6.19
N THR A 137 -6.12 -2.06 7.25
CA THR A 137 -5.39 -2.17 8.52
C THR A 137 -5.61 -3.54 9.16
N VAL A 138 -6.87 -4.00 9.19
CA VAL A 138 -7.21 -5.33 9.71
C VAL A 138 -6.58 -6.43 8.85
N ALA A 139 -6.49 -6.24 7.53
CA ALA A 139 -5.80 -7.16 6.64
C ALA A 139 -4.31 -7.30 7.01
N CYS A 140 -3.60 -6.19 7.26
CA CYS A 140 -2.19 -6.24 7.66
C CYS A 140 -1.98 -6.94 9.00
N ILE A 141 -2.87 -6.71 9.99
CA ILE A 141 -2.72 -7.24 11.35
C ILE A 141 -3.16 -8.71 11.45
N ALA A 142 -4.24 -9.08 10.80
CA ALA A 142 -4.88 -10.39 10.94
C ALA A 142 -4.93 -11.18 9.62
N GLY A 143 -5.28 -10.54 8.51
CA GLY A 143 -5.47 -11.20 7.21
C GLY A 143 -4.18 -11.83 6.67
N VAL A 144 -3.08 -11.08 6.72
CA VAL A 144 -1.78 -11.55 6.21
C VAL A 144 -1.21 -12.69 7.05
N PRO A 145 -1.16 -12.60 8.39
CA PRO A 145 -0.75 -13.71 9.23
C PRO A 145 -1.66 -14.94 9.09
N ALA A 146 -2.98 -14.75 9.05
CA ALA A 146 -3.93 -15.85 8.85
C ALA A 146 -3.74 -16.52 7.49
N GLY A 147 -3.56 -15.73 6.42
CA GLY A 147 -3.23 -16.23 5.09
C GLY A 147 -1.92 -17.01 5.05
N THR A 148 -0.91 -16.57 5.79
CA THR A 148 0.37 -17.27 5.93
C THR A 148 0.20 -18.61 6.64
N LEU A 149 -0.53 -18.63 7.76
CA LEU A 149 -0.86 -19.88 8.48
C LEU A 149 -1.62 -20.86 7.58
N LEU A 150 -2.59 -20.36 6.83
CA LEU A 150 -3.35 -21.17 5.87
C LEU A 150 -2.42 -21.76 4.79
N GLY A 151 -1.52 -20.93 4.26
CA GLY A 151 -0.54 -21.33 3.27
C GLY A 151 0.48 -22.37 3.79
N GLN A 152 0.83 -22.29 5.07
CA GLN A 152 1.69 -23.29 5.73
C GLN A 152 0.98 -24.63 5.93
N ALA A 153 -0.32 -24.59 6.26
CA ALA A 153 -1.11 -25.79 6.53
C ALA A 153 -1.52 -26.56 5.26
N TRP A 154 -1.93 -25.84 4.21
CA TRP A 154 -2.53 -26.42 3.00
C TRP A 154 -1.89 -25.94 1.70
N GLY A 155 -0.69 -25.38 1.76
CA GLY A 155 0.01 -24.82 0.60
C GLY A 155 -0.44 -23.42 0.24
N TRP A 156 0.44 -22.64 -0.41
CA TRP A 156 0.21 -21.23 -0.72
C TRP A 156 -1.06 -20.94 -1.55
N ARG A 157 -1.50 -21.90 -2.37
CA ARG A 157 -2.73 -21.80 -3.18
C ARG A 157 -3.97 -21.67 -2.33
N SER A 158 -3.99 -22.26 -1.13
CA SER A 158 -5.12 -22.17 -0.20
C SER A 158 -5.43 -20.74 0.22
N THR A 159 -4.42 -19.89 0.31
CA THR A 159 -4.60 -18.46 0.64
C THR A 159 -5.29 -17.72 -0.50
N PHE A 160 -4.97 -18.01 -1.75
CA PHE A 160 -5.68 -17.46 -2.92
C PHE A 160 -7.14 -17.90 -2.94
N TRP A 161 -7.40 -19.19 -2.66
CA TRP A 161 -8.77 -19.71 -2.51
C TRP A 161 -9.53 -19.02 -1.37
N ALA A 162 -8.90 -18.80 -0.21
CA ALA A 162 -9.54 -18.12 0.91
C ALA A 162 -9.96 -16.69 0.53
N VAL A 163 -9.09 -15.93 -0.15
CA VAL A 163 -9.41 -14.59 -0.65
C VAL A 163 -10.54 -14.64 -1.67
N ALA A 164 -10.55 -15.62 -2.58
CA ALA A 164 -11.63 -15.81 -3.55
C ALA A 164 -12.96 -16.11 -2.86
N VAL A 165 -12.98 -17.00 -1.87
CA VAL A 165 -14.18 -17.37 -1.10
C VAL A 165 -14.73 -16.17 -0.33
N VAL A 166 -13.88 -15.43 0.40
CA VAL A 166 -14.33 -14.22 1.13
C VAL A 166 -14.90 -13.20 0.14
N SER A 167 -14.24 -12.98 -0.99
CA SER A 167 -14.73 -12.06 -2.04
C SER A 167 -16.07 -12.51 -2.63
N ALA A 168 -16.26 -13.80 -2.88
CA ALA A 168 -17.50 -14.37 -3.39
C ALA A 168 -18.65 -14.24 -2.38
N VAL A 169 -18.39 -14.51 -1.08
CA VAL A 169 -19.38 -14.36 0.00
C VAL A 169 -19.86 -12.93 0.11
N VAL A 170 -18.94 -11.95 -0.01
CA VAL A 170 -19.28 -10.52 0.09
C VAL A 170 -19.99 -10.00 -1.15
N LEU A 171 -19.89 -10.67 -2.28
CA LEU A 171 -20.47 -10.26 -3.56
C LEU A 171 -21.99 -10.13 -3.50
N VAL A 172 -22.67 -11.10 -2.88
CA VAL A 172 -24.13 -11.09 -2.74
C VAL A 172 -24.62 -9.92 -1.88
N PRO A 173 -24.11 -9.69 -0.65
CA PRO A 173 -24.48 -8.51 0.13
C PRO A 173 -24.17 -7.18 -0.58
N VAL A 174 -23.03 -7.07 -1.26
CA VAL A 174 -22.70 -5.87 -2.05
C VAL A 174 -23.76 -5.62 -3.12
N TRP A 175 -24.13 -6.65 -3.86
CA TRP A 175 -25.15 -6.54 -4.90
C TRP A 175 -26.51 -6.16 -4.36
N VAL A 176 -26.94 -6.73 -3.24
CA VAL A 176 -28.27 -6.50 -2.65
C VAL A 176 -28.38 -5.15 -1.98
N LEU A 177 -27.34 -4.75 -1.22
CA LEU A 177 -27.37 -3.56 -0.37
C LEU A 177 -27.00 -2.27 -1.09
N LEU A 178 -26.25 -2.34 -2.21
CA LEU A 178 -26.03 -1.16 -3.04
C LEU A 178 -27.27 -0.87 -3.88
N GLY A 179 -27.98 0.22 -3.54
CA GLY A 179 -29.17 0.68 -4.26
C GLY A 179 -28.91 0.97 -5.75
N ARG A 180 -29.96 0.88 -6.58
CA ARG A 180 -29.86 1.13 -8.03
C ARG A 180 -29.59 2.59 -8.38
N ASP A 181 -29.90 3.53 -7.48
CA ASP A 181 -29.93 4.98 -7.76
C ASP A 181 -28.68 5.73 -7.26
N VAL A 182 -27.68 5.04 -6.69
CA VAL A 182 -26.45 5.70 -6.26
C VAL A 182 -25.62 6.09 -7.50
N ARG A 183 -25.60 7.39 -7.81
CA ARG A 183 -24.77 7.97 -8.88
C ARG A 183 -23.51 8.56 -8.27
N GLY A 184 -22.35 8.19 -8.77
CA GLY A 184 -21.09 8.88 -8.47
C GLY A 184 -21.10 10.30 -9.07
N GLU A 185 -20.58 11.27 -8.36
CA GLU A 185 -20.43 12.64 -8.87
C GLU A 185 -19.45 12.63 -10.06
N ARG A 186 -19.96 13.10 -11.22
CA ARG A 186 -19.12 13.37 -12.39
C ARG A 186 -18.52 14.76 -12.25
N GLN A 187 -17.22 14.84 -12.08
CA GLN A 187 -16.51 16.11 -12.11
C GLN A 187 -15.78 16.26 -13.46
N ALA A 188 -16.33 17.13 -14.32
CA ALA A 188 -15.68 17.55 -15.56
C ALA A 188 -14.76 18.76 -15.28
N SER A 189 -13.45 18.61 -15.47
CA SER A 189 -12.53 19.75 -15.53
C SER A 189 -11.23 19.39 -16.24
N SER A 190 -10.43 20.44 -16.54
CA SER A 190 -9.18 20.33 -17.30
C SER A 190 -8.05 19.64 -16.49
N LEU A 191 -8.07 18.32 -16.40
CA LEU A 191 -7.04 17.47 -15.78
C LEU A 191 -5.62 17.79 -16.30
N ARG A 192 -5.51 18.33 -17.52
CA ARG A 192 -4.22 18.67 -18.13
C ARG A 192 -3.48 19.81 -17.40
N ARG A 193 -4.22 20.84 -16.93
CA ARG A 193 -3.60 21.94 -16.16
C ARG A 193 -3.20 21.51 -14.76
N GLU A 194 -4.02 20.70 -14.11
CA GLU A 194 -3.71 20.14 -12.80
C GLU A 194 -2.51 19.17 -12.88
N GLY A 195 -2.42 18.35 -13.93
CA GLY A 195 -1.27 17.46 -14.16
C GLY A 195 0.06 18.22 -14.27
N ALA A 196 0.08 19.36 -14.98
CA ALA A 196 1.28 20.20 -15.07
C ALA A 196 1.70 20.80 -13.72
N ALA A 197 0.74 21.06 -12.82
CA ALA A 197 1.02 21.58 -11.49
C ALA A 197 1.72 20.57 -10.56
N LEU A 198 1.51 19.26 -10.77
CA LEU A 198 2.16 18.21 -10.01
C LEU A 198 3.69 18.14 -10.23
N TRP A 199 4.16 18.62 -11.39
CA TRP A 199 5.60 18.68 -11.71
C TRP A 199 6.32 19.88 -11.08
N ARG A 200 5.58 20.75 -10.37
CA ARG A 200 6.22 21.85 -9.65
C ARG A 200 7.00 21.33 -8.43
N ARG A 201 8.18 21.90 -8.19
CA ARG A 201 9.10 21.47 -7.11
C ARG A 201 8.45 21.29 -5.74
N PRO A 202 7.54 22.16 -5.25
CA PRO A 202 6.92 21.99 -3.95
C PRO A 202 6.12 20.69 -3.80
N VAL A 203 5.55 20.19 -4.91
CA VAL A 203 4.79 18.93 -4.96
C VAL A 203 5.70 17.75 -5.27
N LEU A 204 6.62 17.93 -6.24
CA LEU A 204 7.49 16.85 -6.72
C LEU A 204 8.36 16.24 -5.62
N VAL A 205 8.77 17.02 -4.65
CA VAL A 205 9.70 16.55 -3.62
C VAL A 205 9.07 15.68 -2.56
N PRO A 206 7.96 16.05 -1.92
CA PRO A 206 7.29 15.09 -1.08
C PRO A 206 6.81 13.85 -1.87
N VAL A 207 6.53 13.97 -3.18
CA VAL A 207 6.24 12.83 -4.06
C VAL A 207 7.45 11.89 -4.17
N VAL A 208 8.63 12.42 -4.51
CA VAL A 208 9.86 11.60 -4.63
C VAL A 208 10.24 11.01 -3.27
N ALA A 209 10.16 11.78 -2.18
CA ALA A 209 10.39 11.26 -0.84
C ALA A 209 9.40 10.14 -0.49
N GLY A 210 8.13 10.29 -0.85
CA GLY A 210 7.09 9.27 -0.67
C GLY A 210 7.40 7.99 -1.46
N ILE A 211 7.84 8.12 -2.71
CA ILE A 211 8.28 6.97 -3.54
C ILE A 211 9.41 6.23 -2.83
N LEU A 212 10.45 6.93 -2.40
CA LEU A 212 11.64 6.32 -1.81
C LEU A 212 11.37 5.68 -0.43
N VAL A 213 10.61 6.35 0.44
CA VAL A 213 10.23 5.81 1.75
C VAL A 213 9.33 4.59 1.58
N ASN A 214 8.38 4.63 0.65
CA ASN A 214 7.53 3.47 0.40
C ASN A 214 8.26 2.34 -0.33
N ALA A 215 9.24 2.65 -1.19
CA ALA A 215 10.14 1.65 -1.77
C ALA A 215 10.92 0.92 -0.68
N ALA A 216 11.48 1.63 0.30
CA ALA A 216 12.12 1.02 1.46
C ALA A 216 11.18 0.12 2.24
N THR A 217 9.95 0.59 2.50
CA THR A 217 8.94 -0.16 3.24
C THR A 217 8.62 -1.48 2.55
N PHE A 218 8.34 -1.44 1.25
CA PHE A 218 8.00 -2.65 0.49
C PHE A 218 9.21 -3.53 0.16
N ALA A 219 10.41 -2.97 0.01
CA ALA A 219 11.65 -3.76 -0.06
C ALA A 219 11.81 -4.63 1.19
N GLY A 220 11.71 -4.02 2.38
CA GLY A 220 11.86 -4.74 3.64
C GLY A 220 10.72 -5.70 3.94
N PHE A 221 9.49 -5.28 3.72
CA PHE A 221 8.28 -6.06 4.02
C PHE A 221 8.12 -7.29 3.10
N THR A 222 8.39 -7.16 1.80
CA THR A 222 8.19 -8.24 0.84
C THR A 222 9.03 -9.47 1.18
N TYR A 223 10.24 -9.27 1.69
CA TYR A 223 11.17 -10.36 2.04
C TYR A 223 11.18 -10.72 3.53
N LEU A 224 10.36 -10.04 4.36
CA LEU A 224 10.32 -10.26 5.82
C LEU A 224 10.07 -11.72 6.19
N GLY A 225 9.09 -12.36 5.52
CA GLY A 225 8.79 -13.77 5.74
C GLY A 225 9.97 -14.69 5.44
N THR A 226 10.70 -14.42 4.36
CA THR A 226 11.90 -15.18 3.99
C THR A 226 13.07 -14.93 4.94
N ILE A 227 13.25 -13.68 5.40
CA ILE A 227 14.31 -13.32 6.37
C ILE A 227 14.09 -14.08 7.69
N ILE A 228 12.89 -14.01 8.27
CA ILE A 228 12.61 -14.68 9.55
C ILE A 228 12.68 -16.19 9.45
N ALA A 229 12.19 -16.78 8.34
CA ALA A 229 12.29 -18.22 8.10
C ALA A 229 13.74 -18.69 8.02
N GLY A 230 14.59 -17.94 7.30
CA GLY A 230 16.02 -18.24 7.20
C GLY A 230 16.77 -18.16 8.53
N VAL A 231 16.46 -17.12 9.33
CA VAL A 231 17.13 -16.90 10.64
C VAL A 231 16.65 -17.88 11.71
N SER A 232 15.36 -18.21 11.74
CA SER A 232 14.80 -19.14 12.73
C SER A 232 14.96 -20.61 12.35
N GLY A 233 15.32 -20.90 11.09
CA GLY A 233 15.34 -22.25 10.55
C GLY A 233 13.94 -22.88 10.42
N SER A 234 12.86 -22.09 10.52
CA SER A 234 11.49 -22.57 10.52
C SER A 234 10.50 -21.52 10.03
N ASP A 235 9.51 -21.95 9.26
CA ASP A 235 8.44 -21.07 8.79
C ASP A 235 7.43 -20.66 9.91
N ARG A 236 7.51 -21.28 11.11
CA ARG A 236 6.56 -21.05 12.22
C ARG A 236 6.57 -19.61 12.74
N ALA A 237 7.69 -18.90 12.66
CA ALA A 237 7.82 -17.53 13.13
C ALA A 237 7.30 -16.50 12.10
N VAL A 238 7.06 -16.88 10.85
CA VAL A 238 6.66 -15.96 9.76
C VAL A 238 5.34 -15.23 10.07
N PRO A 239 4.25 -15.91 10.47
CA PRO A 239 2.99 -15.24 10.79
C PRO A 239 3.14 -14.20 11.92
N LEU A 240 3.96 -14.52 12.95
CA LEU A 240 4.21 -13.62 14.06
C LEU A 240 4.98 -12.36 13.63
N ALA A 241 6.03 -12.50 12.81
CA ALA A 241 6.77 -11.36 12.29
C ALA A 241 5.89 -10.42 11.46
N LEU A 242 5.03 -10.97 10.60
CA LEU A 242 4.08 -10.20 9.79
C LEU A 242 3.00 -9.52 10.66
N ALA A 243 2.48 -10.22 11.69
CA ALA A 243 1.54 -9.64 12.65
C ALA A 243 2.17 -8.47 13.41
N LEU A 244 3.40 -8.63 13.90
CA LEU A 244 4.15 -7.57 14.59
C LEU A 244 4.39 -6.36 13.69
N PHE A 245 4.74 -6.58 12.42
CA PHE A 245 4.85 -5.51 11.44
C PHE A 245 3.50 -4.77 11.26
N GLY A 246 2.39 -5.50 11.13
CA GLY A 246 1.05 -4.92 11.01
C GLY A 246 0.63 -4.13 12.25
N VAL A 247 0.83 -4.67 13.45
CA VAL A 247 0.56 -3.97 14.73
C VAL A 247 1.42 -2.71 14.84
N GLY A 248 2.72 -2.83 14.52
CA GLY A 248 3.61 -1.69 14.47
C GLY A 248 3.10 -0.61 13.52
N SER A 249 2.73 -1.00 12.30
CA SER A 249 2.20 -0.08 11.27
C SER A 249 0.96 0.68 11.77
N PHE A 250 0.03 -0.01 12.40
CA PHE A 250 -1.15 0.61 13.01
C PHE A 250 -0.79 1.60 14.12
N ALA A 251 0.11 1.20 15.04
CA ALA A 251 0.58 2.06 16.12
C ALA A 251 1.28 3.32 15.55
N GLY A 252 2.14 3.15 14.55
CA GLY A 252 2.85 4.22 13.88
C GLY A 252 1.92 5.26 13.25
N VAL A 253 0.96 4.82 12.45
CA VAL A 253 -0.05 5.71 11.83
C VAL A 253 -0.87 6.44 12.89
N THR A 254 -1.30 5.73 13.94
CA THR A 254 -2.13 6.31 15.00
C THR A 254 -1.37 7.35 15.81
N LEU A 255 -0.13 7.07 16.19
CA LEU A 255 0.71 7.98 16.95
C LEU A 255 1.08 9.22 16.13
N THR A 256 1.58 9.03 14.91
CA THR A 256 1.97 10.16 14.06
C THR A 256 0.76 10.99 13.62
N GLY A 257 -0.41 10.36 13.41
CA GLY A 257 -1.65 11.05 13.06
C GLY A 257 -2.05 12.12 14.11
N ARG A 258 -1.79 11.84 15.41
CA ARG A 258 -2.06 12.81 16.49
C ARG A 258 -1.15 14.03 16.47
N TYR A 259 0.07 13.88 15.94
CA TYR A 259 1.10 14.92 16.00
C TYR A 259 1.45 15.51 14.63
N SER A 260 0.95 14.92 13.53
CA SER A 260 1.33 15.27 12.15
C SER A 260 0.98 16.73 11.79
N ASP A 261 -0.11 17.29 12.29
CA ASP A 261 -0.50 18.66 11.98
C ASP A 261 0.50 19.69 12.55
N ARG A 262 0.99 19.43 13.77
CA ARG A 262 1.91 20.34 14.48
C ARG A 262 3.39 20.12 14.12
N TYR A 263 3.79 18.87 13.89
CA TYR A 263 5.22 18.48 13.74
C TYR A 263 5.55 17.85 12.38
N ARG A 264 4.70 18.03 11.37
CA ARG A 264 4.81 17.38 10.05
C ARG A 264 6.23 17.40 9.49
N ARG A 265 6.83 18.59 9.40
CA ARG A 265 8.19 18.76 8.86
C ARG A 265 9.20 17.92 9.65
N ARG A 266 9.14 17.95 10.98
CA ARG A 266 10.04 17.18 11.84
C ARG A 266 9.83 15.68 11.68
N ILE A 267 8.58 15.23 11.57
CA ILE A 267 8.26 13.82 11.36
C ILE A 267 8.82 13.35 10.01
N VAL A 268 8.67 14.13 8.95
CA VAL A 268 9.21 13.75 7.63
C VAL A 268 10.74 13.78 7.63
N THR A 269 11.38 14.87 8.10
CA THR A 269 12.83 15.01 8.00
C THR A 269 13.56 14.11 9.00
N ALA A 270 13.31 14.27 10.31
CA ALA A 270 13.94 13.47 11.34
C ALA A 270 13.46 12.00 11.29
N GLY A 271 12.16 11.78 10.99
CA GLY A 271 11.62 10.42 10.86
C GLY A 271 12.26 9.63 9.73
N THR A 272 12.61 10.25 8.58
CA THR A 272 13.32 9.56 7.50
C THR A 272 14.75 9.20 7.91
N VAL A 273 15.45 10.08 8.65
CA VAL A 273 16.78 9.78 9.20
C VAL A 273 16.71 8.62 10.20
N VAL A 274 15.76 8.68 11.14
CA VAL A 274 15.53 7.61 12.11
C VAL A 274 15.18 6.30 11.43
N LEU A 275 14.33 6.34 10.40
CA LEU A 275 13.94 5.16 9.62
C LEU A 275 15.15 4.52 8.91
N THR A 276 16.09 5.33 8.38
CA THR A 276 17.34 4.81 7.80
C THR A 276 18.15 4.06 8.85
N GLY A 277 18.33 4.67 10.03
CA GLY A 277 19.02 4.02 11.16
C GLY A 277 18.34 2.72 11.61
N ILE A 278 17.00 2.70 11.61
CA ILE A 278 16.21 1.51 11.95
C ILE A 278 16.40 0.40 10.90
N TRP A 279 16.43 0.70 9.60
CA TRP A 279 16.71 -0.31 8.58
C TRP A 279 18.12 -0.86 8.68
N LEU A 280 19.12 -0.02 8.98
CA LEU A 280 20.49 -0.46 9.23
C LEU A 280 20.57 -1.35 10.48
N LEU A 281 19.90 -0.97 11.56
CA LEU A 281 19.83 -1.78 12.79
C LEU A 281 19.10 -3.10 12.55
N ALA A 282 18.02 -3.09 11.80
CA ALA A 282 17.28 -4.29 11.39
C ALA A 282 18.21 -5.25 10.64
N ALA A 283 18.92 -4.74 9.62
CA ALA A 283 19.89 -5.54 8.88
C ALA A 283 21.02 -6.10 9.76
N ALA A 284 21.53 -5.30 10.70
CA ALA A 284 22.57 -5.71 11.63
C ALA A 284 22.09 -6.74 12.65
N THR A 285 20.81 -6.74 13.04
CA THR A 285 20.24 -7.69 14.01
C THR A 285 19.54 -8.89 13.36
N ALA A 286 19.54 -8.97 12.03
CA ALA A 286 18.88 -10.02 11.25
C ALA A 286 19.55 -11.42 11.36
N HIS A 287 20.47 -11.61 12.30
CA HIS A 287 21.07 -12.91 12.62
C HIS A 287 20.39 -13.61 13.80
N THR A 288 19.44 -12.96 14.47
CA THR A 288 18.66 -13.51 15.57
C THR A 288 17.17 -13.43 15.34
N THR A 289 16.44 -14.48 15.69
CA THR A 289 14.96 -14.51 15.59
C THR A 289 14.31 -13.35 16.36
N LEU A 290 14.79 -13.09 17.60
CA LEU A 290 14.28 -11.98 18.41
C LEU A 290 14.55 -10.62 17.75
N GLY A 291 15.75 -10.42 17.18
CA GLY A 291 16.11 -9.21 16.46
C GLY A 291 15.14 -8.95 15.30
N VAL A 292 14.86 -9.96 14.46
CA VAL A 292 13.91 -9.84 13.36
C VAL A 292 12.50 -9.54 13.87
N LEU A 293 12.00 -10.21 14.91
CA LEU A 293 10.67 -9.99 15.47
C LEU A 293 10.50 -8.55 16.02
N VAL A 294 11.47 -8.08 16.80
CA VAL A 294 11.44 -6.71 17.34
C VAL A 294 11.52 -5.69 16.22
N MET A 295 12.45 -5.89 15.27
CA MET A 295 12.59 -4.97 14.14
C MET A 295 11.39 -5.00 13.21
N SER A 296 10.64 -6.09 13.11
CA SER A 296 9.37 -6.11 12.36
C SER A 296 8.38 -5.09 12.91
N ALA A 297 8.17 -5.05 14.22
CA ALA A 297 7.27 -4.08 14.84
C ALA A 297 7.78 -2.64 14.69
N VAL A 298 9.08 -2.42 14.93
CA VAL A 298 9.70 -1.08 14.90
C VAL A 298 9.73 -0.52 13.48
N THR A 299 10.14 -1.32 12.48
CA THR A 299 10.14 -0.89 11.07
C THR A 299 8.73 -0.60 10.57
N GLY A 300 7.74 -1.45 10.91
CA GLY A 300 6.33 -1.20 10.61
C GLY A 300 5.87 0.14 11.19
N ALA A 301 6.14 0.40 12.47
CA ALA A 301 5.70 1.61 13.14
C ALA A 301 6.29 2.88 12.51
N VAL A 302 7.60 2.92 12.32
CA VAL A 302 8.25 4.14 11.84
C VAL A 302 8.01 4.34 10.34
N ALA A 303 8.06 3.27 9.52
CA ALA A 303 7.82 3.37 8.08
C ALA A 303 6.40 3.87 7.77
N PHE A 304 5.37 3.30 8.41
CA PHE A 304 3.99 3.72 8.20
C PHE A 304 3.68 5.08 8.84
N GLY A 305 4.32 5.42 9.96
CA GLY A 305 4.19 6.73 10.57
C GLY A 305 4.74 7.85 9.68
N VAL A 306 5.95 7.69 9.15
CA VAL A 306 6.56 8.63 8.19
C VAL A 306 5.77 8.62 6.88
N GLY A 307 5.39 7.44 6.39
CA GLY A 307 4.62 7.27 5.16
C GLY A 307 3.27 8.00 5.20
N SER A 308 2.47 7.80 6.23
CA SER A 308 1.18 8.49 6.38
C SER A 308 1.32 10.02 6.44
N THR A 309 2.38 10.51 7.08
CA THR A 309 2.70 11.94 7.12
C THR A 309 3.12 12.48 5.75
N LEU A 310 3.86 11.69 4.96
CA LEU A 310 4.21 12.03 3.58
C LEU A 310 2.99 12.06 2.66
N ILE A 311 2.06 11.10 2.78
CA ILE A 311 0.78 11.13 2.06
C ILE A 311 0.04 12.43 2.34
N ALA A 312 -0.12 12.79 3.62
CA ALA A 312 -0.77 14.03 4.02
C ALA A 312 -0.03 15.27 3.47
N THR A 313 1.30 15.23 3.43
CA THR A 313 2.14 16.32 2.89
C THR A 313 1.94 16.48 1.38
N ILE A 314 1.93 15.39 0.62
CA ILE A 314 1.69 15.39 -0.83
C ILE A 314 0.30 16.00 -1.11
N VAL A 315 -0.73 15.49 -0.43
CA VAL A 315 -2.12 15.96 -0.62
C VAL A 315 -2.24 17.45 -0.33
N GLN A 316 -1.73 17.92 0.81
CA GLN A 316 -1.86 19.32 1.21
C GLN A 316 -1.03 20.28 0.35
N THR A 317 0.10 19.81 -0.19
CA THR A 317 0.95 20.63 -1.08
C THR A 317 0.38 20.69 -2.49
N ALA A 318 -0.26 19.63 -2.96
CA ALA A 318 -0.87 19.57 -4.27
C ALA A 318 -2.27 20.23 -4.31
N ALA A 319 -3.06 20.13 -3.24
CA ALA A 319 -4.45 20.57 -3.20
C ALA A 319 -4.69 22.02 -3.66
N PRO A 320 -3.84 23.04 -3.34
CA PRO A 320 -4.07 24.42 -3.81
C PRO A 320 -3.99 24.60 -5.33
N THR A 321 -3.24 23.72 -6.03
CA THR A 321 -2.99 23.86 -7.48
C THR A 321 -3.58 22.70 -8.30
N ALA A 322 -3.82 21.57 -7.68
CA ALA A 322 -4.35 20.34 -8.30
C ALA A 322 -5.28 19.61 -7.32
N PRO A 323 -6.40 20.21 -6.88
CA PRO A 323 -7.25 19.67 -5.82
C PRO A 323 -7.79 18.27 -6.12
N ARG A 324 -8.06 17.96 -7.38
CA ARG A 324 -8.59 16.65 -7.81
C ARG A 324 -7.51 15.59 -7.94
N LEU A 325 -6.31 16.00 -8.35
CA LEU A 325 -5.18 15.09 -8.54
C LEU A 325 -4.35 14.89 -7.28
N ALA A 326 -4.57 15.68 -6.21
CA ALA A 326 -3.77 15.62 -4.99
C ALA A 326 -3.76 14.23 -4.33
N GLY A 327 -4.93 13.62 -4.17
CA GLY A 327 -5.04 12.24 -3.65
C GLY A 327 -4.45 11.20 -4.60
N ALA A 328 -4.75 11.33 -5.90
CA ALA A 328 -4.20 10.44 -6.92
C ALA A 328 -2.66 10.52 -6.99
N ALA A 329 -2.08 11.71 -6.86
CA ALA A 329 -0.63 11.89 -6.84
C ALA A 329 0.01 11.17 -5.64
N ALA A 330 -0.58 11.26 -4.45
CA ALA A 330 -0.10 10.53 -3.27
C ALA A 330 -0.20 9.01 -3.47
N THR A 331 -1.35 8.52 -3.91
CA THR A 331 -1.55 7.08 -4.16
C THR A 331 -0.60 6.55 -5.24
N THR A 332 -0.43 7.29 -6.36
CA THR A 332 0.51 6.91 -7.42
C THR A 332 1.95 6.88 -6.93
N ALA A 333 2.38 7.90 -6.16
CA ALA A 333 3.73 7.94 -5.59
C ALA A 333 4.00 6.71 -4.69
N PHE A 334 3.07 6.38 -3.81
CA PHE A 334 3.22 5.23 -2.91
C PHE A 334 3.22 3.91 -3.67
N ASN A 335 2.33 3.73 -4.65
CA ASN A 335 2.35 2.52 -5.47
C ASN A 335 3.61 2.41 -6.36
N LEU A 336 4.16 3.53 -6.87
CA LEU A 336 5.45 3.51 -7.55
C LEU A 336 6.58 3.05 -6.62
N GLY A 337 6.57 3.49 -5.36
CA GLY A 337 7.49 2.96 -4.35
C GLY A 337 7.31 1.46 -4.15
N ALA A 338 6.08 0.98 -4.02
CA ALA A 338 5.77 -0.44 -3.89
C ALA A 338 6.12 -1.28 -5.14
N VAL A 339 6.22 -0.65 -6.33
CA VAL A 339 6.79 -1.28 -7.53
C VAL A 339 8.30 -1.39 -7.42
N LEU A 340 8.97 -0.27 -7.15
CA LEU A 340 10.42 -0.17 -7.23
C LEU A 340 11.14 -0.89 -6.09
N GLY A 341 10.57 -0.86 -4.88
CA GLY A 341 11.17 -1.46 -3.70
C GLY A 341 11.44 -2.95 -3.82
N PRO A 342 10.43 -3.79 -4.06
CA PRO A 342 10.65 -5.24 -4.19
C PRO A 342 11.50 -5.61 -5.40
N VAL A 343 11.45 -4.85 -6.51
CA VAL A 343 12.34 -5.06 -7.67
C VAL A 343 13.80 -4.82 -7.28
N ALA A 344 14.10 -3.68 -6.66
CA ALA A 344 15.46 -3.37 -6.24
C ALA A 344 15.97 -4.36 -5.19
N ALA A 345 15.12 -4.69 -4.20
CA ALA A 345 15.44 -5.67 -3.18
C ALA A 345 15.64 -7.07 -3.77
N GLY A 346 14.80 -7.47 -4.73
CA GLY A 346 14.90 -8.76 -5.41
C GLY A 346 16.21 -8.94 -6.15
N LEU A 347 16.62 -7.89 -6.89
CA LEU A 347 17.93 -7.88 -7.55
C LEU A 347 19.10 -7.98 -6.55
N ALA A 348 18.99 -7.35 -5.39
CA ALA A 348 19.99 -7.45 -4.33
C ALA A 348 20.01 -8.85 -3.70
N VAL A 349 18.84 -9.41 -3.42
CA VAL A 349 18.68 -10.77 -2.85
C VAL A 349 19.26 -11.81 -3.80
N ASP A 350 18.94 -11.75 -5.09
CA ASP A 350 19.40 -12.73 -6.08
C ASP A 350 20.92 -12.59 -6.34
N ARG A 351 21.51 -11.38 -6.25
CA ARG A 351 22.95 -11.18 -6.45
C ARG A 351 23.80 -11.56 -5.24
N LEU A 352 23.30 -11.34 -4.05
CA LEU A 352 24.02 -11.56 -2.80
C LEU A 352 23.69 -12.91 -2.15
N ASP A 353 22.71 -13.62 -2.70
CA ASP A 353 22.25 -14.94 -2.25
C ASP A 353 21.81 -14.99 -0.77
N HIS A 354 21.30 -13.86 -0.27
CA HIS A 354 20.73 -13.81 1.08
C HIS A 354 19.58 -12.79 1.20
N ALA A 355 18.50 -13.19 1.88
CA ALA A 355 17.27 -12.38 1.99
C ALA A 355 17.46 -11.06 2.77
N GLN A 356 18.43 -10.98 3.69
CA GLN A 356 18.74 -9.76 4.45
C GLN A 356 19.18 -8.60 3.55
N ALA A 357 19.65 -8.86 2.33
CA ALA A 357 19.96 -7.84 1.33
C ALA A 357 18.79 -6.88 1.09
N ALA A 358 17.55 -7.34 1.27
CA ALA A 358 16.36 -6.52 1.16
C ALA A 358 16.32 -5.37 2.20
N TRP A 359 16.80 -5.59 3.42
CA TRP A 359 16.84 -4.55 4.46
C TRP A 359 17.98 -3.55 4.22
N TRP A 360 19.11 -3.98 3.66
CA TRP A 360 20.15 -3.06 3.18
C TRP A 360 19.64 -2.18 2.02
N CYS A 361 18.87 -2.77 1.10
CA CYS A 361 18.20 -2.03 0.03
C CYS A 361 17.22 -1.00 0.60
N ALA A 362 16.43 -1.36 1.62
CA ALA A 362 15.52 -0.44 2.30
C ALA A 362 16.27 0.73 2.94
N ALA A 363 17.41 0.47 3.60
CA ALA A 363 18.27 1.53 4.15
C ALA A 363 18.81 2.46 3.05
N ALA A 364 19.23 1.92 1.91
CA ALA A 364 19.70 2.72 0.78
C ALA A 364 18.60 3.61 0.19
N CYS A 365 17.36 3.10 0.05
CA CYS A 365 16.22 3.89 -0.41
C CYS A 365 15.89 5.05 0.54
N THR A 366 15.89 4.82 1.86
CA THR A 366 15.64 5.89 2.84
C THR A 366 16.81 6.87 2.94
N ALA A 367 18.06 6.42 2.78
CA ALA A 367 19.23 7.30 2.69
C ALA A 367 19.14 8.22 1.46
N ALA A 368 18.70 7.71 0.31
CA ALA A 368 18.41 8.52 -0.87
C ALA A 368 17.33 9.57 -0.59
N ALA A 369 16.28 9.22 0.17
CA ALA A 369 15.23 10.16 0.56
C ALA A 369 15.78 11.32 1.44
N ILE A 370 16.75 11.05 2.32
CA ILE A 370 17.41 12.08 3.14
C ILE A 370 18.08 13.14 2.27
N ILE A 371 18.64 12.76 1.14
CA ILE A 371 19.30 13.70 0.21
C ILE A 371 18.26 14.55 -0.52
N VAL A 372 17.12 13.99 -0.86
CA VAL A 372 16.04 14.66 -1.61
C VAL A 372 15.31 15.68 -0.74
N VAL A 373 14.98 15.34 0.51
CA VAL A 373 14.16 16.18 1.41
C VAL A 373 14.79 17.56 1.69
N PRO A 374 16.09 17.70 2.03
CA PRO A 374 16.72 19.00 2.27
C PRO A 374 16.96 19.84 1.02
N ALA A 375 17.18 19.22 -0.13
CA ALA A 375 17.43 19.93 -1.39
C ALA A 375 16.30 20.89 -1.78
N VAL A 376 15.12 20.69 -1.23
CA VAL A 376 13.90 21.45 -1.48
C VAL A 376 13.67 22.57 -0.47
N GLU A 377 14.11 22.38 0.77
CA GLU A 377 13.95 23.39 1.82
C GLU A 377 14.87 24.60 1.62
N ARG A 378 16.07 24.40 1.08
CA ARG A 378 17.09 25.45 0.89
C ARG A 378 16.73 26.50 -0.15
N ARG A 379 15.65 26.35 -0.93
CA ARG A 379 15.27 27.26 -2.01
C ARG A 379 13.92 27.96 -1.85
N ARG A 380 13.41 28.14 -0.63
CA ARG A 380 12.36 29.13 -0.42
C ARG A 380 13.03 30.51 -0.50
N PRO A 381 12.67 31.41 -1.47
CA PRO A 381 13.01 32.80 -1.36
C PRO A 381 12.40 33.28 -0.04
N THR A 382 13.20 33.80 0.86
CA THR A 382 12.70 34.63 1.96
C THR A 382 11.88 35.74 1.29
N ALA A 383 10.56 35.67 1.42
CA ALA A 383 9.70 36.79 1.05
C ALA A 383 10.19 37.99 1.89
N LYS A 384 10.87 38.93 1.23
CA LYS A 384 11.16 40.21 1.85
C LYS A 384 9.82 40.80 2.31
N PRO A 385 9.72 41.24 3.55
CA PRO A 385 8.53 41.97 3.96
C PRO A 385 8.40 43.19 3.01
N THR A 386 7.27 43.23 2.33
CA THR A 386 6.89 44.38 1.50
C THR A 386 6.76 45.60 2.42
N HIS A 387 7.51 46.65 2.09
CA HIS A 387 7.53 47.97 2.76
C HIS A 387 6.17 48.71 2.77
N ALA A 388 5.04 48.03 2.83
CA ALA A 388 3.69 48.58 2.80
C ALA A 388 3.00 48.66 4.18
N GLU A 389 3.66 48.23 5.27
CA GLU A 389 3.09 48.34 6.63
C GLU A 389 3.82 49.36 7.55
N MET A 390 4.58 50.25 6.98
CA MET A 390 5.11 51.42 7.73
C MET A 390 4.66 52.71 7.08
N ARG A 391 3.37 53.01 7.09
CA ARG A 391 2.83 54.39 7.07
C ARG A 391 1.49 54.45 7.79
#